data_786a76e26926499112d12dbd858ee2fe
#
_entry.id   786a76e26926499112d12dbd858ee2fe
#
_cell.length_a   1.000
_cell.length_b   1.000
_cell.length_c   1.000
_cell.angle_alpha   90.00
_cell.angle_beta   90.00
_cell.angle_gamma   90.00
#
_symmetry.space_group_name_H-M   'P 1'
#
loop_
_entity.id
_entity.type
_entity.pdbx_description
1 polymer ?
#
loop_
_entity_poly.entity_id
_entity_poly.type
_entity_poly.pdbx_seq_one_letter_code
_entity_poly.pdbx_strand_id
1 'polypeptide(L)'
;GGDRAKDNDEAAALMNPLMEDRGGVLKDRLHASVAALQSHELVDASRCAAIGYCFGGLCVLDLARSGADLRAVVSFHGLLAGHEFGATPVAAVLACHGWDDPMATPEAVVQFGAEMTRIGADWQLHGYGNAMHAFTNPVANDPGFGTVYDSTADARSFRSMVDFLFERLETDD
;
A
#
# COMPACT_ATOMS: atom_id res chain seq x y z
N GLY A 1 -8.03 -6.72 18.54
CA GLY A 1 -8.39 -6.22 17.21
C GLY A 1 -9.85 -6.44 16.93
N GLY A 2 -10.38 -5.74 15.94
CA GLY A 2 -11.77 -5.84 15.53
C GLY A 2 -12.54 -4.54 15.74
N ASP A 3 -11.93 -3.54 16.34
CA ASP A 3 -12.52 -2.20 16.44
C ASP A 3 -12.66 -1.59 15.05
N ARG A 4 -13.80 -0.95 14.79
CA ARG A 4 -14.09 -0.26 13.53
C ARG A 4 -14.40 1.19 13.83
N ALA A 5 -13.74 2.08 13.12
CA ALA A 5 -14.04 3.50 13.18
C ALA A 5 -15.42 3.79 12.55
N LYS A 6 -16.18 4.71 13.13
CA LYS A 6 -17.47 5.18 12.63
C LYS A 6 -17.34 6.51 11.87
N ASP A 7 -16.27 7.24 12.14
CA ASP A 7 -15.94 8.53 11.53
C ASP A 7 -14.42 8.71 11.40
N ASN A 8 -14.01 9.85 10.84
CA ASN A 8 -12.61 10.17 10.60
C ASN A 8 -11.81 10.36 11.90
N ASP A 9 -12.42 10.85 12.96
CA ASP A 9 -11.74 11.10 14.25
C ASP A 9 -11.43 9.75 14.94
N GLU A 10 -12.40 8.83 14.94
CA GLU A 10 -12.18 7.46 15.44
C GLU A 10 -11.14 6.72 14.58
N ALA A 11 -11.16 6.91 13.25
CA ALA A 11 -10.17 6.32 12.35
C ALA A 11 -8.75 6.83 12.66
N ALA A 12 -8.60 8.15 12.85
CA ALA A 12 -7.34 8.76 13.24
C ALA A 12 -6.86 8.24 14.62
N ALA A 13 -7.75 8.12 15.59
CA ALA A 13 -7.43 7.61 16.94
C ALA A 13 -6.92 6.16 16.89
N LEU A 14 -7.41 5.32 15.98
CA LEU A 14 -6.94 3.95 15.78
C LEU A 14 -5.62 3.90 15.00
N MET A 15 -5.43 4.79 14.03
CA MET A 15 -4.27 4.82 13.14
C MET A 15 -3.03 5.45 13.80
N ASN A 16 -3.20 6.59 14.49
CA ASN A 16 -2.08 7.40 14.96
C ASN A 16 -1.09 6.62 15.85
N PRO A 17 -1.51 5.81 16.83
CA PRO A 17 -0.57 5.03 17.64
C PRO A 17 0.26 4.03 16.81
N LEU A 18 -0.29 3.54 15.69
CA LEU A 18 0.44 2.65 14.77
C LEU A 18 1.41 3.43 13.90
N MET A 19 1.06 4.66 13.52
CA MET A 19 1.93 5.56 12.78
C MET A 19 3.11 6.06 13.63
N GLU A 20 2.91 6.25 14.93
CA GLU A 20 3.95 6.65 15.87
C GLU A 20 4.99 5.53 16.09
N ASP A 21 4.57 4.26 15.96
CA ASP A 21 5.45 3.10 16.16
C ASP A 21 5.46 2.18 14.92
N ARG A 22 5.75 2.76 13.74
CA ARG A 22 5.82 2.03 12.47
C ARG A 22 6.89 0.95 12.47
N GLY A 23 8.05 1.24 13.05
CA GLY A 23 9.19 0.31 13.12
C GLY A 23 9.03 -0.80 14.16
N GLY A 24 8.13 -0.64 15.14
CA GLY A 24 7.81 -1.59 16.20
C GLY A 24 6.47 -2.25 15.99
N VAL A 25 5.45 -1.77 16.73
CA VAL A 25 4.13 -2.42 16.80
C VAL A 25 3.47 -2.61 15.44
N LEU A 26 3.53 -1.60 14.53
CA LEU A 26 2.91 -1.75 13.23
C LEU A 26 3.62 -2.84 12.42
N LYS A 27 4.93 -2.76 12.28
CA LYS A 27 5.74 -3.76 11.56
C LYS A 27 5.49 -5.16 12.09
N ASP A 28 5.53 -5.36 13.42
CA ASP A 28 5.37 -6.68 14.02
C ASP A 28 3.99 -7.28 13.74
N ARG A 29 2.92 -6.45 13.76
CA ARG A 29 1.56 -6.89 13.39
C ARG A 29 1.45 -7.27 11.91
N LEU A 30 2.08 -6.50 11.03
CA LEU A 30 2.08 -6.77 9.60
C LEU A 30 2.80 -8.08 9.29
N HIS A 31 4.01 -8.28 9.82
CA HIS A 31 4.75 -9.53 9.66
C HIS A 31 4.02 -10.73 10.27
N ALA A 32 3.40 -10.58 11.44
CA ALA A 32 2.58 -11.64 12.03
C ALA A 32 1.38 -12.03 11.15
N SER A 33 0.78 -11.06 10.45
CA SER A 33 -0.32 -11.31 9.51
C SER A 33 0.15 -12.10 8.29
N VAL A 34 1.32 -11.76 7.74
CA VAL A 34 1.95 -12.51 6.64
C VAL A 34 2.28 -13.93 7.07
N ALA A 35 2.94 -14.10 8.23
CA ALA A 35 3.28 -15.41 8.76
C ALA A 35 2.03 -16.29 9.03
N ALA A 36 0.95 -15.69 9.53
CA ALA A 36 -0.31 -16.41 9.74
C ALA A 36 -0.92 -16.89 8.42
N LEU A 37 -0.89 -16.07 7.36
CA LEU A 37 -1.34 -16.48 6.02
C LEU A 37 -0.47 -17.63 5.49
N GLN A 38 0.85 -17.49 5.52
CA GLN A 38 1.81 -18.45 4.98
C GLN A 38 1.81 -19.80 5.74
N SER A 39 1.38 -19.79 7.01
CA SER A 39 1.25 -21.02 7.80
C SER A 39 -0.01 -21.84 7.50
N HIS A 40 -0.93 -21.31 6.68
CA HIS A 40 -2.19 -21.98 6.41
C HIS A 40 -1.99 -23.10 5.35
N GLU A 41 -2.52 -24.28 5.61
CA GLU A 41 -2.31 -25.49 4.79
C GLU A 41 -2.75 -25.40 3.32
N LEU A 42 -3.68 -24.48 3.00
CA LEU A 42 -4.18 -24.24 1.63
C LEU A 42 -3.41 -23.13 0.90
N VAL A 43 -2.38 -22.55 1.52
CA VAL A 43 -1.63 -21.43 0.96
C VAL A 43 -0.26 -21.90 0.49
N ASP A 44 0.07 -21.55 -0.75
CA ASP A 44 1.46 -21.63 -1.22
C ASP A 44 2.24 -20.43 -0.65
N ALA A 45 3.03 -20.68 0.38
CA ALA A 45 3.79 -19.65 1.08
C ALA A 45 4.79 -18.91 0.17
N SER A 46 5.25 -19.56 -0.90
CA SER A 46 6.18 -18.96 -1.87
C SER A 46 5.51 -18.01 -2.87
N ARG A 47 4.17 -17.99 -2.92
CA ARG A 47 3.35 -17.25 -3.90
C ARG A 47 2.34 -16.33 -3.22
N CYS A 48 2.78 -15.59 -2.22
CA CYS A 48 1.96 -14.63 -1.48
C CYS A 48 2.24 -13.19 -1.92
N ALA A 49 1.18 -12.38 -1.96
CA ALA A 49 1.24 -10.94 -2.20
C ALA A 49 0.31 -10.21 -1.21
N ALA A 50 0.50 -8.89 -1.06
CA ALA A 50 -0.38 -8.06 -0.24
C ALA A 50 -0.90 -6.86 -1.03
N ILE A 51 -2.18 -6.53 -0.85
CA ILE A 51 -2.80 -5.32 -1.39
C ILE A 51 -3.33 -4.46 -0.24
N GLY A 52 -3.26 -3.15 -0.40
CA GLY A 52 -3.74 -2.23 0.63
C GLY A 52 -4.26 -0.92 0.06
N TYR A 53 -5.22 -0.33 0.76
CA TYR A 53 -5.90 0.91 0.39
C TYR A 53 -5.69 1.96 1.49
N CYS A 54 -5.47 3.22 1.14
CA CYS A 54 -5.30 4.32 2.09
C CYS A 54 -4.17 3.99 3.10
N PHE A 55 -4.46 3.95 4.41
CA PHE A 55 -3.53 3.50 5.45
C PHE A 55 -3.02 2.06 5.19
N GLY A 56 -3.89 1.17 4.71
CA GLY A 56 -3.47 -0.17 4.28
C GLY A 56 -2.48 -0.15 3.11
N GLY A 57 -2.55 0.86 2.24
CA GLY A 57 -1.56 1.10 1.19
C GLY A 57 -0.17 1.42 1.76
N LEU A 58 -0.08 2.26 2.80
CA LEU A 58 1.17 2.47 3.53
C LEU A 58 1.65 1.18 4.21
N CYS A 59 0.75 0.42 4.82
CA CYS A 59 1.09 -0.84 5.49
C CYS A 59 1.77 -1.85 4.55
N VAL A 60 1.25 -2.02 3.33
CA VAL A 60 1.89 -2.96 2.38
C VAL A 60 3.21 -2.43 1.83
N LEU A 61 3.37 -1.11 1.69
CA LEU A 61 4.66 -0.50 1.37
C LEU A 61 5.67 -0.73 2.50
N ASP A 62 5.24 -0.70 3.76
CA ASP A 62 6.09 -0.99 4.91
C ASP A 62 6.45 -2.48 5.00
N LEU A 63 5.58 -3.39 4.58
CA LEU A 63 5.95 -4.80 4.39
C LEU A 63 7.09 -4.95 3.38
N ALA A 64 7.02 -4.29 2.23
CA ALA A 64 8.11 -4.31 1.27
C ALA A 64 9.39 -3.72 1.84
N ARG A 65 9.32 -2.52 2.45
CA ARG A 65 10.46 -1.81 3.07
C ARG A 65 11.14 -2.61 4.18
N SER A 66 10.34 -3.39 4.93
CA SER A 66 10.83 -4.21 6.05
C SER A 66 11.26 -5.63 5.65
N GLY A 67 11.30 -5.93 4.34
CA GLY A 67 11.79 -7.20 3.82
C GLY A 67 10.87 -8.39 4.10
N ALA A 68 9.54 -8.16 4.14
CA ALA A 68 8.59 -9.26 4.26
C ALA A 68 8.71 -10.21 3.07
N ASP A 69 8.66 -11.51 3.34
CA ASP A 69 8.73 -12.56 2.33
C ASP A 69 7.42 -12.66 1.54
N LEU A 70 7.29 -11.74 0.58
CA LEU A 70 6.18 -11.62 -0.35
C LEU A 70 6.71 -11.47 -1.77
N ARG A 71 6.00 -11.99 -2.77
CA ARG A 71 6.33 -11.77 -4.18
C ARG A 71 6.05 -10.34 -4.61
N ALA A 72 4.95 -9.75 -4.13
CA ALA A 72 4.53 -8.41 -4.53
C ALA A 72 3.70 -7.71 -3.45
N VAL A 73 3.70 -6.38 -3.53
CA VAL A 73 2.74 -5.54 -2.80
C VAL A 73 2.11 -4.52 -3.75
N VAL A 74 0.82 -4.25 -3.56
CA VAL A 74 0.10 -3.22 -4.33
C VAL A 74 -0.56 -2.23 -3.39
N SER A 75 -0.18 -0.96 -3.51
CA SER A 75 -0.72 0.16 -2.74
C SER A 75 -1.69 0.98 -3.60
N PHE A 76 -2.94 1.12 -3.16
CA PHE A 76 -3.92 2.00 -3.77
C PHE A 76 -4.09 3.26 -2.93
N HIS A 77 -3.87 4.43 -3.54
CA HIS A 77 -3.93 5.75 -2.87
C HIS A 77 -3.37 5.70 -1.44
N GLY A 78 -2.25 4.98 -1.27
CA GLY A 78 -1.56 4.87 0.01
C GLY A 78 -0.78 6.13 0.34
N LEU A 79 -0.55 6.35 1.64
CA LEU A 79 0.41 7.35 2.08
C LEU A 79 1.82 6.88 1.67
N LEU A 80 2.54 7.71 0.91
CA LEU A 80 3.85 7.36 0.35
C LEU A 80 5.03 7.66 1.30
N ALA A 81 4.73 8.17 2.50
CA ALA A 81 5.73 8.56 3.48
C ALA A 81 6.74 7.44 3.77
N GLY A 82 8.03 7.72 3.57
CA GLY A 82 9.12 6.79 3.81
C GLY A 82 9.30 6.43 5.29
N HIS A 83 9.95 5.29 5.52
CA HIS A 83 10.44 4.87 6.84
C HIS A 83 11.61 3.92 6.68
N GLU A 84 12.67 4.09 7.46
CA GLU A 84 13.85 3.23 7.38
C GLU A 84 13.73 2.01 8.29
N PHE A 85 13.64 0.83 7.68
CA PHE A 85 13.59 -0.45 8.41
C PHE A 85 14.93 -1.17 8.44
N GLY A 86 15.94 -0.70 7.68
CA GLY A 86 17.25 -1.33 7.62
C GLY A 86 17.28 -2.70 6.93
N ALA A 87 16.22 -3.06 6.21
CA ALA A 87 16.11 -4.31 5.48
C ALA A 87 16.24 -4.07 3.96
N THR A 88 16.53 -5.13 3.21
CA THR A 88 16.49 -5.10 1.75
C THR A 88 15.11 -5.57 1.29
N PRO A 89 14.39 -4.80 0.45
CA PRO A 89 13.13 -5.23 -0.11
C PRO A 89 13.28 -6.53 -0.92
N VAL A 90 12.33 -7.43 -0.73
CA VAL A 90 12.20 -8.68 -1.52
C VAL A 90 11.01 -8.57 -2.46
N ALA A 91 9.90 -8.04 -1.95
CA ALA A 91 8.67 -7.88 -2.71
C ALA A 91 8.81 -6.81 -3.81
N ALA A 92 8.32 -7.12 -5.01
CA ALA A 92 8.08 -6.11 -6.03
C ALA A 92 6.92 -5.17 -5.60
N VAL A 93 6.98 -3.89 -6.00
CA VAL A 93 6.08 -2.83 -5.53
C VAL A 93 5.32 -2.21 -6.69
N LEU A 94 3.99 -2.18 -6.61
CA LEU A 94 3.15 -1.33 -7.44
C LEU A 94 2.42 -0.30 -6.57
N ALA A 95 2.61 1.00 -6.87
CA ALA A 95 1.84 2.08 -6.28
C ALA A 95 0.86 2.67 -7.30
N CYS A 96 -0.43 2.57 -7.04
CA CYS A 96 -1.52 3.19 -7.81
C CYS A 96 -1.94 4.48 -7.10
N HIS A 97 -1.59 5.64 -7.68
CA HIS A 97 -1.64 6.93 -7.00
C HIS A 97 -2.52 7.95 -7.74
N GLY A 98 -3.41 8.63 -7.02
CA GLY A 98 -4.16 9.78 -7.54
C GLY A 98 -3.28 11.02 -7.55
N TRP A 99 -3.10 11.67 -8.72
CA TRP A 99 -2.16 12.77 -8.85
C TRP A 99 -2.54 14.02 -8.05
N ASP A 100 -3.84 14.22 -7.81
CA ASP A 100 -4.39 15.35 -7.07
C ASP A 100 -4.69 14.96 -5.59
N ASP A 101 -4.06 13.89 -5.08
CA ASP A 101 -4.18 13.44 -3.70
C ASP A 101 -3.46 14.41 -2.74
N PRO A 102 -4.18 15.15 -1.89
CA PRO A 102 -3.57 16.11 -0.97
C PRO A 102 -2.82 15.44 0.19
N MET A 103 -3.04 14.14 0.42
CA MET A 103 -2.38 13.39 1.51
C MET A 103 -1.02 12.81 1.06
N ALA A 104 -0.78 12.73 -0.26
CA ALA A 104 0.50 12.32 -0.83
C ALA A 104 0.76 13.13 -2.11
N THR A 105 1.32 14.32 -1.95
CA THR A 105 1.53 15.30 -3.02
C THR A 105 2.54 14.83 -4.08
N PRO A 106 2.63 15.49 -5.25
CA PRO A 106 3.64 15.19 -6.26
C PRO A 106 5.08 15.15 -5.71
N GLU A 107 5.39 15.98 -4.70
CA GLU A 107 6.71 15.95 -4.03
C GLU A 107 6.91 14.63 -3.27
N ALA A 108 5.87 14.13 -2.60
CA ALA A 108 5.91 12.82 -1.92
C ALA A 108 6.09 11.67 -2.93
N VAL A 109 5.51 11.77 -4.13
CA VAL A 109 5.72 10.82 -5.23
C VAL A 109 7.18 10.78 -5.66
N VAL A 110 7.81 11.96 -5.85
CA VAL A 110 9.23 12.04 -6.21
C VAL A 110 10.12 11.45 -5.11
N GLN A 111 9.83 11.75 -3.85
CA GLN A 111 10.56 11.21 -2.70
C GLN A 111 10.42 9.68 -2.60
N PHE A 112 9.21 9.16 -2.81
CA PHE A 112 8.95 7.72 -2.85
C PHE A 112 9.78 7.03 -3.95
N GLY A 113 9.78 7.56 -5.18
CA GLY A 113 10.58 6.99 -6.28
C GLY A 113 12.08 7.00 -5.97
N ALA A 114 12.60 8.09 -5.38
CA ALA A 114 13.99 8.18 -4.95
C ALA A 114 14.31 7.16 -3.83
N GLU A 115 13.41 6.99 -2.87
CA GLU A 115 13.54 6.00 -1.80
C GLU A 115 13.60 4.57 -2.37
N MET A 116 12.60 4.18 -3.16
CA MET A 116 12.50 2.83 -3.74
C MET A 116 13.75 2.49 -4.58
N THR A 117 14.22 3.44 -5.37
CA THR A 117 15.47 3.29 -6.14
C THR A 117 16.70 3.12 -5.23
N ARG A 118 16.82 3.93 -4.19
CA ARG A 118 17.95 3.90 -3.24
C ARG A 118 18.04 2.57 -2.49
N ILE A 119 16.90 2.00 -2.09
CA ILE A 119 16.86 0.72 -1.37
C ILE A 119 16.91 -0.51 -2.29
N GLY A 120 16.96 -0.30 -3.62
CA GLY A 120 17.09 -1.38 -4.60
C GLY A 120 15.81 -2.19 -4.81
N ALA A 121 14.64 -1.61 -4.52
CA ALA A 121 13.36 -2.26 -4.78
C ALA A 121 13.11 -2.40 -6.29
N ASP A 122 12.41 -3.47 -6.71
CA ASP A 122 11.72 -3.51 -7.99
C ASP A 122 10.37 -2.81 -7.83
N TRP A 123 10.17 -1.66 -8.50
CA TRP A 123 9.01 -0.83 -8.24
C TRP A 123 8.43 -0.16 -9.47
N GLN A 124 7.11 0.05 -9.43
CA GLN A 124 6.34 0.83 -10.40
C GLN A 124 5.43 1.80 -9.66
N LEU A 125 5.16 2.96 -10.28
CA LEU A 125 4.15 3.90 -9.82
C LEU A 125 3.28 4.34 -11.01
N HIS A 126 1.97 4.14 -10.89
CA HIS A 126 0.99 4.58 -11.86
C HIS A 126 0.24 5.79 -11.30
N GLY A 127 0.51 6.98 -11.87
CA GLY A 127 -0.16 8.22 -11.53
C GLY A 127 -1.44 8.40 -12.36
N TYR A 128 -2.58 8.64 -11.71
CA TYR A 128 -3.87 8.90 -12.34
C TYR A 128 -4.19 10.38 -12.22
N GLY A 129 -4.06 11.13 -13.34
CA GLY A 129 -4.36 12.57 -13.39
C GLY A 129 -5.81 12.86 -13.03
N ASN A 130 -6.03 13.95 -12.29
CA ASN A 130 -7.31 14.43 -11.76
C ASN A 130 -7.97 13.49 -10.72
N ALA A 131 -7.34 12.39 -10.32
CA ALA A 131 -7.81 11.53 -9.25
C ALA A 131 -7.27 12.00 -7.90
N MET A 132 -8.13 12.03 -6.89
CA MET A 132 -7.82 12.37 -5.50
C MET A 132 -7.59 11.11 -4.64
N HIS A 133 -7.42 11.29 -3.31
CA HIS A 133 -7.39 10.18 -2.38
C HIS A 133 -8.69 9.37 -2.42
N ALA A 134 -8.62 8.10 -2.04
CA ALA A 134 -9.77 7.18 -2.02
C ALA A 134 -10.50 7.00 -3.37
N PHE A 135 -9.82 7.21 -4.51
CA PHE A 135 -10.42 7.12 -5.83
C PHE A 135 -11.04 5.75 -6.16
N THR A 136 -10.72 4.70 -5.40
CA THR A 136 -11.32 3.37 -5.54
C THR A 136 -12.56 3.16 -4.67
N ASN A 137 -12.92 4.11 -3.81
CA ASN A 137 -14.05 3.97 -2.89
C ASN A 137 -15.32 4.61 -3.46
N PRO A 138 -16.34 3.82 -3.91
CA PRO A 138 -17.52 4.36 -4.58
C PRO A 138 -18.37 5.33 -3.75
N VAL A 139 -18.17 5.35 -2.41
CA VAL A 139 -18.91 6.27 -1.53
C VAL A 139 -18.10 7.53 -1.16
N ALA A 140 -16.83 7.63 -1.60
CA ALA A 140 -16.02 8.82 -1.35
C ALA A 140 -16.53 10.01 -2.18
N ASN A 141 -16.93 11.09 -1.51
CA ASN A 141 -17.44 12.31 -2.13
C ASN A 141 -17.20 13.53 -1.23
N ASP A 142 -15.95 13.73 -0.82
CA ASP A 142 -15.54 14.90 -0.05
C ASP A 142 -14.31 15.57 -0.68
N PRO A 143 -14.53 16.43 -1.70
CA PRO A 143 -13.42 17.13 -2.36
C PRO A 143 -12.72 18.13 -1.44
N GLY A 144 -13.37 18.61 -0.38
CA GLY A 144 -12.77 19.50 0.61
C GLY A 144 -11.74 18.80 1.48
N PHE A 145 -11.97 17.52 1.80
CA PHE A 145 -11.01 16.65 2.47
C PHE A 145 -10.04 15.96 1.48
N GLY A 146 -10.35 16.01 0.18
CA GLY A 146 -9.52 15.41 -0.87
C GLY A 146 -9.81 13.94 -1.13
N THR A 147 -10.97 13.43 -0.74
CA THR A 147 -11.40 12.04 -0.97
C THR A 147 -12.57 11.99 -1.94
N VAL A 148 -12.31 11.54 -3.18
CA VAL A 148 -13.33 11.50 -4.24
C VAL A 148 -13.16 10.22 -5.07
N TYR A 149 -14.28 9.52 -5.30
CA TYR A 149 -14.31 8.37 -6.20
C TYR A 149 -14.08 8.78 -7.65
N ASP A 150 -13.22 8.04 -8.34
CA ASP A 150 -13.02 8.15 -9.79
C ASP A 150 -13.11 6.76 -10.43
N SER A 151 -14.22 6.51 -11.13
CA SER A 151 -14.50 5.20 -11.74
C SER A 151 -13.47 4.81 -12.82
N THR A 152 -12.85 5.78 -13.46
CA THR A 152 -11.85 5.55 -14.51
C THR A 152 -10.51 5.13 -13.87
N ALA A 153 -10.05 5.88 -12.85
CA ALA A 153 -8.85 5.54 -12.10
C ALA A 153 -9.01 4.19 -11.37
N ASP A 154 -10.18 3.96 -10.76
CA ASP A 154 -10.53 2.68 -10.11
C ASP A 154 -10.38 1.51 -11.09
N ALA A 155 -11.08 1.54 -12.23
CA ALA A 155 -11.04 0.46 -13.21
C ALA A 155 -9.65 0.26 -13.85
N ARG A 156 -8.86 1.34 -14.01
CA ARG A 156 -7.50 1.26 -14.57
C ARG A 156 -6.53 0.68 -13.56
N SER A 157 -6.58 1.16 -12.31
CA SER A 157 -5.70 0.68 -11.25
C SER A 157 -5.94 -0.78 -10.90
N PHE A 158 -7.21 -1.22 -10.93
CA PHE A 158 -7.54 -2.63 -10.73
C PHE A 158 -6.93 -3.53 -11.82
N ARG A 159 -7.01 -3.12 -13.10
CA ARG A 159 -6.35 -3.87 -14.20
C ARG A 159 -4.84 -3.91 -14.03
N SER A 160 -4.22 -2.76 -13.71
CA SER A 160 -2.78 -2.70 -13.46
C SER A 160 -2.35 -3.64 -12.33
N MET A 161 -3.13 -3.71 -11.24
CA MET A 161 -2.90 -4.66 -10.15
C MET A 161 -2.99 -6.11 -10.63
N VAL A 162 -4.04 -6.47 -11.38
CA VAL A 162 -4.22 -7.84 -11.87
C VAL A 162 -3.06 -8.27 -12.75
N ASP A 163 -2.67 -7.43 -13.72
CA ASP A 163 -1.55 -7.72 -14.61
C ASP A 163 -0.23 -7.86 -13.85
N PHE A 164 0.02 -6.96 -12.89
CA PHE A 164 1.22 -6.98 -12.05
C PHE A 164 1.28 -8.22 -11.15
N LEU A 165 0.17 -8.57 -10.49
CA LEU A 165 0.12 -9.75 -9.63
C LEU A 165 0.22 -11.05 -10.43
N PHE A 166 -0.38 -11.11 -11.63
CA PHE A 166 -0.24 -12.25 -12.52
C PHE A 166 1.22 -12.47 -12.90
N GLU A 167 1.94 -11.42 -13.31
CA GLU A 167 3.37 -11.48 -13.60
C GLU A 167 4.18 -12.04 -12.43
N ARG A 168 3.90 -11.57 -11.19
CA ARG A 168 4.71 -11.90 -10.00
C ARG A 168 4.34 -13.21 -9.32
N LEU A 169 3.12 -13.70 -9.51
CA LEU A 169 2.63 -14.92 -8.85
C LEU A 169 2.61 -16.13 -9.78
N GLU A 170 2.59 -15.95 -11.13
CA GLU A 170 2.52 -17.04 -12.08
C GLU A 170 3.88 -17.41 -12.70
N THR A 171 4.88 -16.52 -12.69
CA THR A 171 6.22 -16.81 -13.21
C THR A 171 7.05 -17.51 -12.14
N ASP A 172 7.49 -18.74 -12.45
CA ASP A 172 8.57 -19.42 -11.74
C ASP A 172 9.90 -18.81 -12.25
N ASP A 173 10.42 -17.81 -11.53
CA ASP A 173 11.79 -17.31 -11.70
C ASP A 173 12.72 -18.01 -10.72
#